data_9d1644517106fb9f43ac990af558a4c4
#
_entry.id   9d1644517106fb9f43ac990af558a4c4
#
_cell.length_a   1.000
_cell.length_b   1.000
_cell.length_c   1.000
_cell.angle_alpha   90.00
_cell.angle_beta   90.00
_cell.angle_gamma   90.00
#
_symmetry.space_group_name_H-M   'P 1'
#
loop_
_entity.id
_entity.type
_entity.pdbx_description
1 polymer ?
#
loop_
_entity_poly.entity_id
_entity_poly.type
_entity_poly.pdbx_seq_one_letter_code
_entity_poly.pdbx_strand_id
1 'polypeptide(L)'
;MRSEWRLSTINEICSLVTDGAHNSPKSVINGAYMASVKDFTEYGLDFSSCRMISEEDYEKLRLQGCVPEFNDILVGKDGARYFEDIIIYKQPEKPALLSSIAILRTDRKKVIPEFLYYTLKSPSVRKDVRDNYGSGSAIPRIVLKDFKRMPVAFPPIDEQKKLVSIFVSIDEQIQNNNKINNNLAA
;
A
#
# COMPACT_ATOMS: atom_id res chain seq x y z
N MET A 1 -1.18 -15.04 29.97
CA MET A 1 -0.89 -13.60 30.10
C MET A 1 -1.43 -12.92 28.82
N ARG A 2 -2.26 -11.88 28.94
CA ARG A 2 -2.61 -11.04 27.80
C ARG A 2 -1.35 -10.30 27.39
N SER A 3 -0.92 -10.43 26.14
CA SER A 3 0.21 -9.65 25.62
C SER A 3 -0.17 -8.17 25.62
N GLU A 4 0.73 -7.32 26.09
CA GLU A 4 0.47 -5.88 26.08
C GLU A 4 0.64 -5.35 24.67
N TRP A 5 -0.42 -4.80 24.13
CA TRP A 5 -0.37 -4.06 22.87
C TRP A 5 0.33 -2.73 23.07
N ARG A 6 1.22 -2.39 22.14
CA ARG A 6 1.92 -1.12 22.11
C ARG A 6 1.23 -0.19 21.14
N LEU A 7 1.21 1.10 21.47
CA LEU A 7 0.75 2.16 20.58
C LEU A 7 1.98 2.91 20.05
N SER A 8 2.06 3.09 18.75
CA SER A 8 3.13 3.87 18.11
C SER A 8 2.59 4.53 16.83
N THR A 9 3.38 5.37 16.17
CA THR A 9 3.00 5.97 14.90
C THR A 9 3.50 5.14 13.71
N ILE A 10 2.88 5.31 12.53
CA ILE A 10 3.36 4.67 11.30
C ILE A 10 4.84 5.00 11.06
N ASN A 11 5.25 6.25 11.31
CA ASN A 11 6.65 6.65 11.14
C ASN A 11 7.63 5.90 12.05
N GLU A 12 7.21 5.51 13.24
CA GLU A 12 8.05 4.80 14.21
C GLU A 12 8.13 3.29 13.94
N ILE A 13 7.12 2.72 13.31
CA ILE A 13 7.06 1.28 12.98
C ILE A 13 7.47 0.96 11.54
N CYS A 14 7.70 1.97 10.71
CA CYS A 14 8.20 1.82 9.35
C CYS A 14 9.64 2.33 9.24
N SER A 15 10.46 1.63 8.48
CA SER A 15 11.80 2.07 8.08
C SER A 15 11.76 3.12 6.97
N LEU A 16 10.67 3.14 6.19
CA LEU A 16 10.40 4.13 5.15
C LEU A 16 8.92 4.48 5.11
N VAL A 17 8.61 5.77 5.07
CA VAL A 17 7.28 6.32 4.77
C VAL A 17 7.47 7.43 3.77
N THR A 18 7.15 7.15 2.51
CA THR A 18 7.31 8.07 1.38
C THR A 18 6.12 7.96 0.43
N ASP A 19 6.14 8.69 -0.66
CA ASP A 19 5.22 8.54 -1.77
C ASP A 19 5.99 8.54 -3.09
N GLY A 20 5.28 8.31 -4.19
CA GLY A 20 5.86 8.32 -5.52
C GLY A 20 6.21 9.74 -6.00
N ALA A 21 6.56 9.83 -7.27
CA ALA A 21 7.06 11.04 -7.92
C ALA A 21 6.00 12.16 -7.98
N HIS A 22 6.37 13.35 -7.55
CA HIS A 22 5.57 14.56 -7.71
C HIS A 22 5.68 15.17 -9.12
N ASN A 23 6.76 14.86 -9.83
CA ASN A 23 6.95 15.20 -11.23
C ASN A 23 6.57 14.02 -12.11
N SER A 24 5.82 14.26 -13.17
CA SER A 24 5.36 13.24 -14.10
C SER A 24 6.18 13.33 -15.40
N PRO A 25 7.19 12.48 -15.61
CA PRO A 25 7.96 12.42 -16.84
C PRO A 25 7.06 12.20 -18.07
N LYS A 26 7.57 12.50 -19.25
CA LYS A 26 6.83 12.24 -20.50
C LYS A 26 6.67 10.75 -20.74
N SER A 27 5.50 10.35 -21.24
CA SER A 27 5.27 8.97 -21.63
C SER A 27 6.08 8.62 -22.90
N VAL A 28 6.58 7.38 -22.91
CA VAL A 28 7.25 6.78 -24.08
C VAL A 28 6.54 5.49 -24.49
N ILE A 29 6.83 4.98 -25.70
CA ILE A 29 6.23 3.73 -26.21
C ILE A 29 6.86 2.51 -25.53
N ASN A 30 8.19 2.54 -25.31
CA ASN A 30 8.93 1.45 -24.67
C ASN A 30 9.80 2.04 -23.55
N GLY A 31 9.78 1.42 -22.38
CA GLY A 31 10.53 1.87 -21.21
C GLY A 31 10.06 1.20 -19.93
N ALA A 32 10.32 1.82 -18.80
CA ALA A 32 9.89 1.35 -17.50
C ALA A 32 8.46 1.77 -17.17
N TYR A 33 7.72 0.92 -16.45
CA TYR A 33 6.36 1.24 -16.01
C TYR A 33 6.33 2.39 -15.00
N MET A 34 5.30 3.24 -15.10
CA MET A 34 5.00 4.27 -14.12
C MET A 34 3.53 4.19 -13.69
N ALA A 35 3.31 3.64 -12.51
CA ALA A 35 1.98 3.36 -11.98
C ALA A 35 1.42 4.49 -11.11
N SER A 36 0.11 4.56 -11.05
CA SER A 36 -0.69 5.50 -10.27
C SER A 36 -1.87 4.78 -9.60
N VAL A 37 -2.71 5.49 -8.86
CA VAL A 37 -3.89 4.90 -8.19
C VAL A 37 -4.86 4.20 -9.15
N LYS A 38 -4.93 4.59 -10.42
CA LYS A 38 -5.81 3.95 -11.42
C LYS A 38 -5.37 2.52 -11.79
N ASP A 39 -4.11 2.20 -11.53
CA ASP A 39 -3.52 0.90 -11.87
C ASP A 39 -3.65 -0.13 -10.73
N PHE A 40 -4.29 0.26 -9.59
CA PHE A 40 -4.56 -0.68 -8.50
C PHE A 40 -5.59 -1.73 -8.91
N THR A 41 -5.31 -2.95 -8.52
CA THR A 41 -6.26 -4.07 -8.49
C THR A 41 -6.45 -4.53 -7.05
N GLU A 42 -7.29 -5.51 -6.83
CA GLU A 42 -7.53 -6.07 -5.49
C GLU A 42 -6.25 -6.66 -4.87
N TYR A 43 -5.33 -7.19 -5.69
CA TYR A 43 -4.15 -7.93 -5.21
C TYR A 43 -2.81 -7.43 -5.74
N GLY A 44 -2.79 -6.31 -6.45
CA GLY A 44 -1.56 -5.79 -7.03
C GLY A 44 -1.78 -4.55 -7.90
N LEU A 45 -0.90 -4.39 -8.88
CA LEU A 45 -1.00 -3.38 -9.93
C LEU A 45 -1.23 -4.06 -11.27
N ASP A 46 -2.10 -3.49 -12.10
CA ASP A 46 -2.29 -3.90 -13.50
C ASP A 46 -1.37 -3.09 -14.41
N PHE A 47 -0.48 -3.77 -15.08
CA PHE A 47 0.47 -3.16 -16.01
C PHE A 47 -0.01 -3.15 -17.46
N SER A 48 -1.16 -3.76 -17.78
CA SER A 48 -1.67 -3.88 -19.16
C SER A 48 -1.92 -2.53 -19.84
N SER A 49 -2.37 -1.55 -19.06
CA SER A 49 -2.62 -0.17 -19.53
C SER A 49 -1.72 0.86 -18.83
N CYS A 50 -0.73 0.39 -18.08
CA CYS A 50 0.17 1.26 -17.35
C CYS A 50 1.07 2.04 -18.32
N ARG A 51 1.21 3.34 -18.09
CA ARG A 51 2.10 4.15 -18.93
C ARG A 51 3.56 3.78 -18.69
N MET A 52 4.40 4.08 -19.69
CA MET A 52 5.85 3.90 -19.61
C MET A 52 6.58 5.23 -19.65
N ILE A 53 7.73 5.29 -19.02
CA ILE A 53 8.68 6.42 -19.00
C ILE A 53 10.04 5.95 -19.45
N SER A 54 10.93 6.88 -19.84
CA SER A 54 12.29 6.55 -20.25
C SER A 54 13.07 5.86 -19.11
N GLU A 55 14.03 5.01 -19.47
CA GLU A 55 14.92 4.38 -18.47
C GLU A 55 15.71 5.42 -17.68
N GLU A 56 16.08 6.54 -18.32
CA GLU A 56 16.78 7.64 -17.64
C GLU A 56 15.93 8.28 -16.57
N ASP A 57 14.66 8.56 -16.86
CA ASP A 57 13.71 9.13 -15.87
C ASP A 57 13.40 8.10 -14.79
N TYR A 58 13.24 6.83 -15.15
CA TYR A 58 13.05 5.75 -14.20
C TYR A 58 14.18 5.67 -13.18
N GLU A 59 15.45 5.68 -13.63
CA GLU A 59 16.60 5.63 -12.73
C GLU A 59 16.65 6.83 -11.77
N LYS A 60 16.32 8.04 -12.26
CA LYS A 60 16.20 9.22 -11.40
C LYS A 60 15.16 9.01 -10.30
N LEU A 61 13.98 8.49 -10.66
CA LEU A 61 12.89 8.23 -9.69
C LEU A 61 13.22 7.08 -8.74
N ARG A 62 13.92 6.05 -9.21
CA ARG A 62 14.40 4.95 -8.37
C ARG A 62 15.36 5.46 -7.30
N LEU A 63 16.28 6.32 -7.64
CA LEU A 63 17.22 6.95 -6.70
C LEU A 63 16.52 7.87 -5.71
N GLN A 64 15.36 8.44 -6.06
CA GLN A 64 14.51 9.24 -5.19
C GLN A 64 13.61 8.40 -4.26
N GLY A 65 13.64 7.06 -4.38
CA GLY A 65 12.83 6.17 -3.57
C GLY A 65 11.37 6.03 -4.03
N CYS A 66 11.07 6.37 -5.29
CA CYS A 66 9.74 6.27 -5.87
C CYS A 66 9.41 4.88 -6.43
N VAL A 67 10.25 3.88 -6.18
CA VAL A 67 10.07 2.49 -6.66
C VAL A 67 9.85 1.59 -5.46
N PRO A 68 8.79 0.75 -5.46
CA PRO A 68 8.49 -0.13 -4.35
C PRO A 68 9.47 -1.31 -4.28
N GLU A 69 9.66 -1.83 -3.08
CA GLU A 69 10.32 -3.10 -2.83
C GLU A 69 9.31 -4.20 -2.46
N PHE A 70 9.75 -5.44 -2.56
CA PHE A 70 8.95 -6.60 -2.18
C PHE A 70 8.50 -6.52 -0.71
N ASN A 71 7.20 -6.65 -0.47
CA ASN A 71 6.50 -6.48 0.80
C ASN A 71 6.32 -5.02 1.27
N ASP A 72 6.58 -4.02 0.46
CA ASP A 72 6.09 -2.68 0.74
C ASP A 72 4.56 -2.67 0.72
N ILE A 73 3.96 -1.88 1.59
CA ILE A 73 2.52 -1.63 1.55
C ILE A 73 2.32 -0.37 0.71
N LEU A 74 1.54 -0.52 -0.36
CA LEU A 74 1.16 0.59 -1.22
C LEU A 74 -0.26 1.03 -0.88
N VAL A 75 -0.44 2.34 -0.71
CA VAL A 75 -1.73 2.93 -0.33
C VAL A 75 -2.09 4.04 -1.31
N GLY A 76 -3.25 3.93 -1.94
CA GLY A 76 -3.83 5.02 -2.72
C GLY A 76 -4.19 6.17 -1.80
N LYS A 77 -3.54 7.33 -1.95
CA LYS A 77 -3.73 8.46 -1.04
C LYS A 77 -4.52 9.63 -1.62
N ASP A 78 -4.82 9.62 -2.91
CA ASP A 78 -5.55 10.69 -3.61
C ASP A 78 -6.80 10.15 -4.29
N GLY A 79 -7.82 11.01 -4.45
CA GLY A 79 -9.06 10.74 -5.18
C GLY A 79 -10.21 10.24 -4.31
N ALA A 80 -11.35 9.97 -4.93
CA ALA A 80 -12.58 9.57 -4.23
C ALA A 80 -12.42 8.27 -3.41
N ARG A 81 -11.46 7.42 -3.80
CA ARG A 81 -11.15 6.14 -3.15
C ARG A 81 -9.87 6.20 -2.30
N TYR A 82 -9.44 7.40 -1.89
CA TYR A 82 -8.24 7.51 -1.06
C TYR A 82 -8.34 6.64 0.19
N PHE A 83 -7.25 5.95 0.53
CA PHE A 83 -7.15 5.00 1.63
C PHE A 83 -8.08 3.76 1.53
N GLU A 84 -8.67 3.50 0.36
CA GLU A 84 -9.43 2.27 0.10
C GLU A 84 -8.58 1.23 -0.63
N ASP A 85 -7.78 1.68 -1.58
CA ASP A 85 -6.90 0.83 -2.36
C ASP A 85 -5.58 0.65 -1.60
N ILE A 86 -5.42 -0.52 -0.98
CA ILE A 86 -4.25 -0.88 -0.16
C ILE A 86 -3.83 -2.29 -0.56
N ILE A 87 -2.55 -2.46 -0.94
CA ILE A 87 -1.98 -3.76 -1.31
C ILE A 87 -0.63 -3.97 -0.62
N ILE A 88 -0.22 -5.24 -0.48
CA ILE A 88 1.18 -5.61 -0.24
C ILE A 88 1.81 -5.89 -1.58
N TYR A 89 2.87 -5.18 -1.93
CA TYR A 89 3.55 -5.33 -3.20
C TYR A 89 4.37 -6.61 -3.25
N LYS A 90 3.93 -7.58 -4.08
CA LYS A 90 4.56 -8.91 -4.21
C LYS A 90 4.88 -9.26 -5.67
N GLN A 91 4.73 -8.31 -6.58
CA GLN A 91 4.98 -8.52 -8.01
C GLN A 91 6.46 -8.38 -8.34
N PRO A 92 6.96 -9.06 -9.39
CA PRO A 92 8.36 -9.00 -9.79
C PRO A 92 8.73 -7.68 -10.49
N GLU A 93 7.77 -7.01 -11.12
CA GLU A 93 7.94 -5.73 -11.78
C GLU A 93 8.34 -4.67 -10.76
N LYS A 94 9.08 -3.66 -11.18
CA LYS A 94 9.50 -2.54 -10.34
C LYS A 94 9.09 -1.21 -10.97
N PRO A 95 7.79 -0.86 -10.94
CA PRO A 95 7.35 0.40 -11.53
C PRO A 95 7.83 1.60 -10.71
N ALA A 96 8.11 2.72 -11.37
CA ALA A 96 8.09 3.99 -10.68
C ALA A 96 6.63 4.32 -10.31
N LEU A 97 6.41 4.90 -9.12
CA LEU A 97 5.09 5.28 -8.64
C LEU A 97 4.88 6.78 -8.74
N LEU A 98 3.66 7.21 -9.04
CA LEU A 98 3.24 8.60 -8.89
C LEU A 98 2.91 8.94 -7.43
N SER A 99 2.98 10.21 -7.09
CA SER A 99 2.72 10.75 -5.74
C SER A 99 1.32 10.44 -5.18
N SER A 100 0.41 9.97 -6.03
CA SER A 100 -0.90 9.47 -5.60
C SER A 100 -0.84 8.16 -4.82
N ILE A 101 0.32 7.49 -4.79
CA ILE A 101 0.55 6.25 -4.05
C ILE A 101 1.57 6.50 -2.94
N ALA A 102 1.21 6.18 -1.69
CA ALA A 102 2.15 6.13 -0.58
C ALA A 102 2.84 4.75 -0.52
N ILE A 103 4.10 4.75 -0.10
CA ILE A 103 4.94 3.56 0.08
C ILE A 103 5.28 3.45 1.57
N LEU A 104 4.87 2.36 2.21
CA LEU A 104 5.15 2.07 3.60
C LEU A 104 6.00 0.80 3.69
N ARG A 105 7.23 0.94 4.15
CA ARG A 105 8.15 -0.19 4.41
C ARG A 105 8.27 -0.41 5.90
N THR A 106 7.77 -1.52 6.39
CA THR A 106 7.78 -1.80 7.83
C THR A 106 9.20 -2.07 8.37
N ASP A 107 9.47 -1.63 9.60
CA ASP A 107 10.54 -2.20 10.40
C ASP A 107 10.08 -3.57 10.92
N ARG A 108 10.55 -4.64 10.26
CA ARG A 108 10.15 -6.02 10.56
C ARG A 108 10.51 -6.50 11.98
N LYS A 109 11.35 -5.75 12.69
CA LYS A 109 11.62 -6.02 14.11
C LYS A 109 10.48 -5.57 15.01
N LYS A 110 9.61 -4.68 14.51
CA LYS A 110 8.47 -4.11 15.24
C LYS A 110 7.14 -4.62 14.72
N VAL A 111 6.94 -4.55 13.40
CA VAL A 111 5.66 -4.88 12.76
C VAL A 111 5.91 -5.63 11.45
N ILE A 112 5.25 -6.77 11.26
CA ILE A 112 5.29 -7.49 9.99
C ILE A 112 4.35 -6.82 8.96
N PRO A 113 4.71 -6.83 7.66
CA PRO A 113 3.95 -6.14 6.62
C PRO A 113 2.47 -6.53 6.59
N GLU A 114 2.18 -7.82 6.66
CA GLU A 114 0.83 -8.36 6.63
C GLU A 114 -0.02 -7.86 7.80
N PHE A 115 0.55 -7.75 8.99
CA PHE A 115 -0.17 -7.23 10.16
C PHE A 115 -0.56 -5.76 9.94
N LEU A 116 0.38 -4.92 9.48
CA LEU A 116 0.08 -3.52 9.18
C LEU A 116 -0.95 -3.39 8.06
N TYR A 117 -0.84 -4.20 7.00
CA TYR A 117 -1.80 -4.24 5.91
C TYR A 117 -3.23 -4.49 6.40
N TYR A 118 -3.46 -5.55 7.18
CA TYR A 118 -4.80 -5.86 7.71
C TYR A 118 -5.27 -4.78 8.69
N THR A 119 -4.38 -4.21 9.49
CA THR A 119 -4.69 -3.09 10.38
C THR A 119 -5.20 -1.89 9.59
N LEU A 120 -4.49 -1.47 8.52
CA LEU A 120 -4.88 -0.34 7.68
C LEU A 120 -6.20 -0.60 6.93
N LYS A 121 -6.47 -1.84 6.54
CA LYS A 121 -7.74 -2.24 5.89
C LYS A 121 -8.91 -2.36 6.87
N SER A 122 -8.67 -2.32 8.18
CA SER A 122 -9.77 -2.46 9.16
C SER A 122 -10.79 -1.31 9.04
N PRO A 123 -12.09 -1.60 9.23
CA PRO A 123 -13.13 -0.58 9.14
C PRO A 123 -12.94 0.58 10.11
N SER A 124 -12.41 0.30 11.30
CA SER A 124 -12.14 1.33 12.33
C SER A 124 -11.06 2.31 11.90
N VAL A 125 -9.93 1.82 11.34
CA VAL A 125 -8.85 2.67 10.83
C VAL A 125 -9.31 3.46 9.61
N ARG A 126 -10.04 2.83 8.68
CA ARG A 126 -10.60 3.54 7.52
C ARG A 126 -11.57 4.65 7.92
N LYS A 127 -12.39 4.39 8.95
CA LYS A 127 -13.28 5.42 9.49
C LYS A 127 -12.47 6.56 10.11
N ASP A 128 -11.49 6.26 10.95
CA ASP A 128 -10.64 7.25 11.59
C ASP A 128 -9.90 8.12 10.56
N VAL A 129 -9.40 7.51 9.48
CA VAL A 129 -8.74 8.25 8.40
C VAL A 129 -9.69 9.23 7.72
N ARG A 130 -10.90 8.82 7.40
CA ARG A 130 -11.89 9.72 6.80
C ARG A 130 -12.28 10.87 7.71
N ASP A 131 -12.43 10.59 8.99
CA ASP A 131 -12.92 11.57 9.97
C ASP A 131 -11.82 12.58 10.39
N ASN A 132 -10.53 12.17 10.43
CA ASN A 132 -9.47 12.93 11.10
C ASN A 132 -8.26 13.29 10.21
N TYR A 133 -8.07 12.63 9.04
CA TYR A 133 -6.86 12.79 8.23
C TYR A 133 -7.14 13.19 6.77
N GLY A 134 -8.40 13.26 6.36
CA GLY A 134 -8.77 13.73 5.03
C GLY A 134 -8.53 15.23 4.87
N SER A 135 -7.93 15.64 3.76
CA SER A 135 -7.84 17.07 3.43
C SER A 135 -9.21 17.56 2.98
N GLY A 136 -9.63 18.75 3.47
CA GLY A 136 -10.84 19.45 3.00
C GLY A 136 -10.73 20.03 1.58
N SER A 137 -9.84 19.52 0.73
CA SER A 137 -9.66 19.97 -0.65
C SER A 137 -10.72 19.36 -1.59
N ALA A 138 -10.93 19.99 -2.74
CA ALA A 138 -11.88 19.51 -3.78
C ALA A 138 -11.58 18.05 -4.22
N ILE A 139 -10.31 17.64 -4.17
CA ILE A 139 -9.91 16.26 -4.36
C ILE A 139 -9.53 15.71 -2.97
N PRO A 140 -10.31 14.77 -2.41
CA PRO A 140 -10.00 14.16 -1.13
C PRO A 140 -8.62 13.47 -1.19
N ARG A 141 -7.82 13.68 -0.16
CA ARG A 141 -6.50 13.04 -0.06
C ARG A 141 -6.01 12.99 1.38
N ILE A 142 -5.09 12.08 1.64
CA ILE A 142 -4.28 12.07 2.85
C ILE A 142 -2.86 12.50 2.51
N VAL A 143 -2.32 13.48 3.23
CA VAL A 143 -0.94 13.95 3.00
C VAL A 143 0.05 13.09 3.76
N LEU A 144 1.28 12.99 3.24
CA LEU A 144 2.33 12.12 3.80
C LEU A 144 2.63 12.43 5.28
N LYS A 145 2.53 13.69 5.69
CA LYS A 145 2.69 14.12 7.09
C LYS A 145 1.65 13.45 8.00
N ASP A 146 0.42 13.31 7.52
CA ASP A 146 -0.67 12.70 8.28
C ASP A 146 -0.49 11.18 8.36
N PHE A 147 -0.06 10.52 7.27
CA PHE A 147 0.37 9.13 7.34
C PHE A 147 1.38 8.87 8.44
N LYS A 148 2.44 9.69 8.49
CA LYS A 148 3.54 9.52 9.46
C LYS A 148 3.06 9.54 10.91
N ARG A 149 2.05 10.35 11.23
CA ARG A 149 1.54 10.52 12.60
C ARG A 149 0.38 9.59 12.97
N MET A 150 -0.16 8.82 12.02
CA MET A 150 -1.28 7.90 12.31
C MET A 150 -0.88 6.89 13.39
N PRO A 151 -1.70 6.73 14.45
CA PRO A 151 -1.43 5.77 15.49
C PRO A 151 -1.75 4.35 15.03
N VAL A 152 -0.90 3.42 15.43
CA VAL A 152 -1.08 1.97 15.18
C VAL A 152 -0.85 1.24 16.50
N ALA A 153 -1.84 0.47 16.91
CA ALA A 153 -1.71 -0.46 18.03
C ALA A 153 -1.27 -1.83 17.51
N PHE A 154 -0.26 -2.43 18.12
CA PHE A 154 0.27 -3.73 17.70
C PHE A 154 0.76 -4.57 18.88
N PRO A 155 0.56 -5.89 18.84
CA PRO A 155 1.08 -6.82 19.83
C PRO A 155 2.53 -7.23 19.50
N PRO A 156 3.20 -8.03 20.35
CA PRO A 156 4.48 -8.65 20.02
C PRO A 156 4.42 -9.46 18.72
N ILE A 157 5.58 -9.59 18.04
CA ILE A 157 5.70 -10.22 16.70
C ILE A 157 5.05 -11.61 16.62
N ASP A 158 5.20 -12.45 17.64
CA ASP A 158 4.64 -13.81 17.61
C ASP A 158 3.10 -13.82 17.65
N GLU A 159 2.50 -12.83 18.29
CA GLU A 159 1.05 -12.65 18.25
C GLU A 159 0.59 -12.06 16.92
N GLN A 160 1.35 -11.11 16.35
CA GLN A 160 1.09 -10.63 15.00
C GLN A 160 1.06 -11.78 13.99
N LYS A 161 2.03 -12.69 14.02
CA LYS A 161 2.08 -13.88 13.15
C LYS A 161 0.84 -14.76 13.30
N LYS A 162 0.38 -15.00 14.53
CA LYS A 162 -0.84 -15.78 14.80
C LYS A 162 -2.08 -15.10 14.22
N LEU A 163 -2.23 -13.80 14.41
CA LEU A 163 -3.36 -13.05 13.85
C LEU A 163 -3.33 -13.05 12.33
N VAL A 164 -2.16 -12.80 11.75
CA VAL A 164 -1.97 -12.79 10.29
C VAL A 164 -2.28 -14.15 9.67
N SER A 165 -1.87 -15.26 10.28
CA SER A 165 -2.14 -16.59 9.75
C SER A 165 -3.64 -16.86 9.57
N ILE A 166 -4.48 -16.33 10.47
CA ILE A 166 -5.94 -16.44 10.37
C ILE A 166 -6.45 -15.62 9.18
N PHE A 167 -6.04 -14.36 9.05
CA PHE A 167 -6.50 -13.50 7.95
C PHE A 167 -6.04 -14.00 6.59
N VAL A 168 -4.79 -14.44 6.47
CA VAL A 168 -4.26 -15.03 5.22
C VAL A 168 -5.06 -16.25 4.81
N SER A 169 -5.37 -17.16 5.75
CA SER A 169 -6.18 -18.34 5.47
C SER A 169 -7.58 -17.98 4.95
N ILE A 170 -8.20 -16.93 5.52
CA ILE A 170 -9.50 -16.44 5.06
C ILE A 170 -9.39 -15.84 3.65
N ASP A 171 -8.40 -15.00 3.39
CA ASP A 171 -8.19 -14.40 2.07
C ASP A 171 -7.93 -15.47 1.00
N GLU A 172 -7.13 -16.48 1.30
CA GLU A 172 -6.90 -17.62 0.40
C GLU A 172 -8.19 -18.38 0.07
N GLN A 173 -9.05 -18.60 1.07
CA GLN A 173 -10.37 -19.23 0.84
C GLN A 173 -11.27 -18.35 -0.04
N ILE A 174 -11.30 -17.04 0.20
CA ILE A 174 -12.06 -16.08 -0.63
C ILE A 174 -11.57 -16.13 -2.08
N GLN A 175 -10.24 -16.06 -2.29
CA GLN A 175 -9.66 -16.13 -3.63
C GLN A 175 -9.97 -17.44 -4.34
N ASN A 176 -9.89 -18.57 -3.64
CA ASN A 176 -10.22 -19.87 -4.21
C ASN A 176 -11.70 -19.96 -4.59
N ASN A 177 -12.60 -19.49 -3.74
CA ASN A 177 -14.03 -19.46 -4.03
C ASN A 177 -14.35 -18.57 -5.25
N ASN A 178 -13.71 -17.40 -5.36
CA ASN A 178 -13.87 -16.52 -6.51
C ASN A 178 -13.39 -17.18 -7.82
N LYS A 179 -12.26 -17.89 -7.79
CA LYS A 179 -11.78 -18.66 -8.95
C LYS A 179 -12.77 -19.77 -9.36
N ILE A 180 -13.33 -20.49 -8.39
CA ILE A 180 -14.33 -21.53 -8.65
C ILE A 180 -15.58 -20.92 -9.27
N ASN A 181 -16.09 -19.83 -8.70
CA ASN A 181 -17.29 -19.17 -9.22
C ASN A 181 -17.09 -18.63 -10.64
N ASN A 182 -15.92 -18.04 -10.94
CA ASN A 182 -15.62 -17.56 -12.28
C ASN A 182 -15.52 -18.71 -13.30
N ASN A 183 -14.97 -19.86 -12.90
CA ASN A 183 -14.91 -21.05 -13.77
C ASN A 183 -16.28 -21.71 -14.00
N LEU A 184 -17.21 -21.56 -13.05
CA LEU A 184 -18.59 -22.09 -13.20
C LEU A 184 -19.48 -21.16 -14.04
N ALA A 185 -19.10 -19.89 -14.19
CA ALA A 185 -19.84 -18.89 -14.96
C ALA A 185 -19.38 -18.77 -16.44
N ALA A 186 -18.28 -19.44 -16.80
CA ALA A 186 -17.70 -19.48 -18.14
C ALA A 186 -18.18 -20.72 -18.92
#